data_2ac3fc95322ba57d5995f106d4194d0e
#
_entry.id   2ac3fc95322ba57d5995f106d4194d0e
#
_cell.length_a   1.000
_cell.length_b   1.000
_cell.length_c   1.000
_cell.angle_alpha   90.00
_cell.angle_beta   90.00
_cell.angle_gamma   90.00
#
_symmetry.space_group_name_H-M   'P 1'
#
loop_
_entity.id
_entity.type
_entity.pdbx_description
1 polymer ?
#
loop_
_entity_poly.entity_id
_entity_poly.type
_entity_poly.pdbx_seq_one_letter_code
_entity_poly.pdbx_strand_id
1 'polypeptide(L)'
;MKYWLPLTVQDLSAVFATAELDELTRPECLPYVEDTLADIVAMVREAVATNKANKLADDPMSIPRSLRPAALDIAALRLLKRFALTVTDERKAAASAAEARLEAVRKAEAPVLDETGKLPQQPCQRPAMVAPRPAYGNDGIGWYPTPTHHV
;
A
#
# COMPACT_ATOMS: atom_id res chain seq x y z
N MET A 1 -17.07 4.15 -11.60
CA MET A 1 -15.62 4.14 -11.84
C MET A 1 -15.03 3.00 -11.03
N LYS A 2 -14.26 2.11 -11.66
CA LYS A 2 -13.60 1.02 -10.91
C LYS A 2 -12.28 1.51 -10.34
N TYR A 3 -12.06 1.32 -9.05
CA TYR A 3 -10.83 1.71 -8.34
C TYR A 3 -9.76 0.60 -8.34
N TRP A 4 -10.17 -0.62 -8.63
CA TRP A 4 -9.30 -1.77 -8.81
C TRP A 4 -9.46 -2.30 -10.23
N LEU A 5 -8.36 -2.58 -10.89
CA LEU A 5 -8.34 -3.00 -12.29
C LEU A 5 -7.36 -4.17 -12.45
N PRO A 6 -7.67 -5.15 -13.29
CA PRO A 6 -6.71 -6.19 -13.64
C PRO A 6 -5.51 -5.57 -14.37
N LEU A 7 -4.34 -6.15 -14.15
CA LEU A 7 -3.13 -5.81 -14.88
C LEU A 7 -2.97 -6.80 -16.03
N THR A 8 -2.91 -6.29 -17.26
CA THR A 8 -2.86 -7.09 -18.49
C THR A 8 -1.63 -6.79 -19.33
N VAL A 9 -1.30 -7.68 -20.26
CA VAL A 9 -0.20 -7.48 -21.23
C VAL A 9 -0.40 -6.20 -22.03
N GLN A 10 -1.64 -5.83 -22.36
CA GLN A 10 -1.97 -4.62 -23.11
C GLN A 10 -1.56 -3.33 -22.36
N ASP A 11 -1.52 -3.37 -21.05
CA ASP A 11 -1.14 -2.23 -20.22
C ASP A 11 0.35 -1.90 -20.36
N LEU A 12 1.17 -2.83 -20.80
CA LEU A 12 2.58 -2.62 -21.10
C LEU A 12 2.80 -1.59 -22.22
N SER A 13 1.80 -1.34 -23.06
CA SER A 13 1.86 -0.26 -24.06
C SER A 13 2.05 1.14 -23.47
N ALA A 14 1.77 1.30 -22.18
CA ALA A 14 2.00 2.57 -21.48
C ALA A 14 3.48 2.84 -21.16
N VAL A 15 4.31 1.79 -21.10
CA VAL A 15 5.73 1.88 -20.70
C VAL A 15 6.71 1.42 -21.77
N PHE A 16 6.24 0.66 -22.76
CA PHE A 16 7.07 0.17 -23.87
C PHE A 16 6.70 0.83 -25.20
N ALA A 17 7.69 1.09 -26.03
CA ALA A 17 7.46 1.45 -27.42
C ALA A 17 6.90 0.25 -28.21
N THR A 18 6.22 0.50 -29.32
CA THR A 18 5.58 -0.53 -30.13
C THR A 18 6.54 -1.64 -30.53
N ALA A 19 7.75 -1.30 -30.95
CA ALA A 19 8.78 -2.27 -31.37
C ALA A 19 9.22 -3.18 -30.19
N GLU A 20 9.37 -2.62 -28.99
CA GLU A 20 9.70 -3.40 -27.78
C GLU A 20 8.55 -4.30 -27.37
N LEU A 21 7.30 -3.79 -27.48
CA LEU A 21 6.11 -4.52 -27.15
C LEU A 21 5.90 -5.71 -28.10
N ASP A 22 6.17 -5.52 -29.39
CA ASP A 22 6.09 -6.59 -30.40
C ASP A 22 7.07 -7.73 -30.10
N GLU A 23 8.27 -7.40 -29.62
CA GLU A 23 9.25 -8.40 -29.16
C GLU A 23 8.74 -9.16 -27.92
N LEU A 24 8.18 -8.47 -26.95
CA LEU A 24 7.67 -9.06 -25.71
C LEU A 24 6.39 -9.87 -25.89
N THR A 25 5.58 -9.54 -26.89
CA THR A 25 4.31 -10.24 -27.17
C THR A 25 4.45 -11.41 -28.13
N ARG A 26 5.69 -11.76 -28.56
CA ARG A 26 5.93 -12.97 -29.31
C ARG A 26 5.40 -14.20 -28.57
N PRO A 27 4.84 -15.19 -29.26
CA PRO A 27 4.30 -16.39 -28.61
C PRO A 27 5.26 -17.10 -27.67
N GLU A 28 6.56 -17.00 -27.94
CA GLU A 28 7.64 -17.60 -27.16
C GLU A 28 7.88 -16.85 -25.85
N CYS A 29 7.67 -15.53 -25.85
CA CYS A 29 7.90 -14.65 -24.72
C CYS A 29 6.65 -14.45 -23.85
N LEU A 30 5.47 -14.55 -24.44
CA LEU A 30 4.20 -14.23 -23.82
C LEU A 30 3.95 -14.93 -22.47
N PRO A 31 4.19 -16.25 -22.31
CA PRO A 31 4.02 -16.91 -21.01
C PRO A 31 4.86 -16.29 -19.91
N TYR A 32 6.08 -15.90 -20.23
CA TYR A 32 7.00 -15.26 -19.25
C TYR A 32 6.58 -13.83 -18.89
N VAL A 33 5.97 -13.13 -19.83
CA VAL A 33 5.42 -11.79 -19.58
C VAL A 33 4.22 -11.91 -18.66
N GLU A 34 3.32 -12.84 -18.91
CA GLU A 34 2.14 -13.10 -18.07
C GLU A 34 2.52 -13.53 -16.67
N ASP A 35 3.51 -14.42 -16.51
CA ASP A 35 4.04 -14.82 -15.21
C ASP A 35 4.64 -13.62 -14.45
N THR A 36 5.40 -12.79 -15.14
CA THR A 36 6.00 -11.60 -14.52
C THR A 36 4.92 -10.62 -14.05
N LEU A 37 3.86 -10.43 -14.83
CA LEU A 37 2.73 -9.58 -14.43
C LEU A 37 1.98 -10.16 -13.24
N ALA A 38 1.78 -11.49 -13.21
CA ALA A 38 1.16 -12.16 -12.06
C ALA A 38 1.98 -11.98 -10.77
N ASP A 39 3.31 -12.10 -10.85
CA ASP A 39 4.21 -11.86 -9.72
C ASP A 39 4.14 -10.41 -9.23
N ILE A 40 4.05 -9.45 -10.14
CA ILE A 40 3.91 -8.04 -9.80
C ILE A 40 2.56 -7.78 -9.12
N VAL A 41 1.48 -8.36 -9.64
CA VAL A 41 0.15 -8.27 -9.01
C VAL A 41 0.20 -8.82 -7.58
N ALA A 42 0.79 -10.00 -7.40
CA ALA A 42 0.94 -10.60 -6.07
C ALA A 42 1.73 -9.69 -5.12
N MET A 43 2.85 -9.13 -5.57
CA MET A 43 3.69 -8.21 -4.80
C MET A 43 2.94 -6.93 -4.39
N VAL A 44 2.17 -6.33 -5.29
CA VAL A 44 1.37 -5.13 -5.00
C VAL A 44 0.26 -5.46 -4.00
N ARG A 45 -0.44 -6.59 -4.20
CA ARG A 45 -1.51 -7.03 -3.28
C ARG A 45 -0.97 -7.34 -1.89
N GLU A 46 0.20 -7.97 -1.79
CA GLU A 46 0.89 -8.21 -0.53
C GLU A 46 1.23 -6.89 0.18
N ALA A 47 1.77 -5.91 -0.55
CA ALA A 47 2.07 -4.60 0.00
C ALA A 47 0.83 -3.91 0.57
N VAL A 48 -0.30 -3.99 -0.14
CA VAL A 48 -1.59 -3.44 0.32
C VAL A 48 -2.11 -4.21 1.54
N ALA A 49 -2.01 -5.54 1.53
CA ALA A 49 -2.49 -6.42 2.61
C ALA A 49 -1.70 -6.27 3.91
N THR A 50 -0.46 -5.80 3.85
CA THR A 50 0.38 -5.55 5.04
C THR A 50 -0.30 -4.58 6.00
N ASN A 51 -1.01 -3.58 5.48
CA ASN A 51 -1.89 -2.75 6.29
C ASN A 51 -3.27 -3.41 6.42
N LYS A 52 -3.56 -3.97 7.58
CA LYS A 52 -4.82 -4.69 7.88
C LYS A 52 -6.09 -3.83 7.74
N ALA A 53 -5.96 -2.50 7.73
CA ALA A 53 -7.08 -1.60 7.50
C ALA A 53 -7.52 -1.56 6.03
N ASN A 54 -6.64 -1.96 5.10
CA ASN A 54 -6.96 -2.02 3.69
C ASN A 54 -7.83 -3.24 3.37
N LYS A 55 -8.80 -3.04 2.49
CA LYS A 55 -9.59 -4.13 1.91
C LYS A 55 -9.10 -4.43 0.52
N LEU A 56 -8.78 -5.70 0.27
CA LEU A 56 -8.43 -6.18 -1.05
C LEU A 56 -9.69 -6.42 -1.88
N ALA A 57 -9.59 -6.20 -3.19
CA ALA A 57 -10.64 -6.60 -4.12
C ALA A 57 -10.77 -8.13 -4.19
N ASP A 58 -11.97 -8.60 -4.49
CA ASP A 58 -12.28 -10.03 -4.62
C ASP A 58 -11.53 -10.68 -5.80
N ASP A 59 -11.34 -9.94 -6.89
CA ASP A 59 -10.58 -10.41 -8.04
C ASP A 59 -9.07 -10.48 -7.71
N PRO A 60 -8.45 -11.68 -7.73
CA PRO A 60 -7.04 -11.86 -7.37
C PRO A 60 -6.06 -11.21 -8.35
N MET A 61 -6.48 -10.92 -9.58
CA MET A 61 -5.63 -10.31 -10.62
C MET A 61 -5.74 -8.78 -10.65
N SER A 62 -6.62 -8.18 -9.86
CA SER A 62 -6.80 -6.74 -9.81
C SER A 62 -5.89 -6.07 -8.78
N ILE A 63 -5.45 -4.87 -9.11
CA ILE A 63 -4.63 -3.99 -8.26
C ILE A 63 -5.28 -2.60 -8.18
N PRO A 64 -4.96 -1.84 -7.12
CA PRO A 64 -5.44 -0.47 -7.00
C PRO A 64 -4.99 0.38 -8.19
N ARG A 65 -5.91 1.13 -8.76
CA ARG A 65 -5.62 2.02 -9.90
C ARG A 65 -4.49 3.00 -9.61
N SER A 66 -4.37 3.48 -8.38
CA SER A 66 -3.31 4.39 -7.95
C SER A 66 -1.91 3.76 -7.97
N LEU A 67 -1.80 2.44 -7.84
CA LEU A 67 -0.54 1.70 -7.85
C LEU A 67 -0.20 1.09 -9.21
N ARG A 68 -1.11 1.17 -10.19
CA ARG A 68 -0.92 0.61 -11.52
C ARG A 68 0.32 1.18 -12.25
N PRO A 69 0.58 2.51 -12.26
CA PRO A 69 1.79 3.03 -12.87
C PRO A 69 3.06 2.47 -12.23
N ALA A 70 3.11 2.40 -10.90
CA ALA A 70 4.24 1.82 -10.18
C ALA A 70 4.44 0.33 -10.51
N ALA A 71 3.35 -0.43 -10.61
CA ALA A 71 3.40 -1.84 -11.03
C ALA A 71 3.99 -2.00 -12.44
N LEU A 72 3.60 -1.14 -13.37
CA LEU A 72 4.10 -1.15 -14.75
C LEU A 72 5.58 -0.78 -14.84
N ASP A 73 6.05 0.20 -14.07
CA ASP A 73 7.47 0.59 -14.04
C ASP A 73 8.36 -0.55 -13.51
N ILE A 74 7.92 -1.25 -12.48
CA ILE A 74 8.62 -2.42 -11.94
C ILE A 74 8.58 -3.57 -12.94
N ALA A 75 7.44 -3.82 -13.57
CA ALA A 75 7.29 -4.84 -14.60
C ALA A 75 8.22 -4.58 -15.78
N ALA A 76 8.29 -3.34 -16.26
CA ALA A 76 9.15 -2.94 -17.35
C ALA A 76 10.62 -3.26 -17.05
N LEU A 77 11.14 -2.88 -15.88
CA LEU A 77 12.50 -3.17 -15.51
C LEU A 77 12.78 -4.68 -15.41
N ARG A 78 11.87 -5.45 -14.84
CA ARG A 78 12.02 -6.91 -14.72
C ARG A 78 12.03 -7.60 -16.07
N LEU A 79 11.13 -7.21 -16.98
CA LEU A 79 11.04 -7.77 -18.31
C LEU A 79 12.28 -7.43 -19.13
N LEU A 80 12.75 -6.18 -19.11
CA LEU A 80 13.98 -5.79 -19.80
C LEU A 80 15.19 -6.58 -19.32
N LYS A 81 15.35 -6.78 -18.03
CA LYS A 81 16.42 -7.60 -17.47
C LYS A 81 16.31 -9.07 -17.88
N ARG A 82 15.09 -9.62 -17.87
CA ARG A 82 14.85 -11.03 -18.21
C ARG A 82 15.19 -11.33 -19.68
N PHE A 83 14.83 -10.43 -20.57
CA PHE A 83 15.08 -10.60 -22.01
C PHE A 83 16.38 -9.96 -22.48
N ALA A 84 17.24 -9.55 -21.56
CA ALA A 84 18.52 -8.90 -21.84
C ALA A 84 18.43 -7.69 -22.80
N LEU A 85 17.30 -6.96 -22.71
CA LEU A 85 17.09 -5.74 -23.47
C LEU A 85 17.76 -4.54 -22.81
N THR A 86 17.93 -3.47 -23.55
CA THR A 86 18.58 -2.24 -23.05
C THR A 86 17.78 -1.61 -21.92
N VAL A 87 18.43 -1.44 -20.78
CA VAL A 87 17.85 -0.78 -19.61
C VAL A 87 18.41 0.63 -19.52
N THR A 88 17.55 1.63 -19.65
CA THR A 88 17.93 3.04 -19.48
C THR A 88 17.96 3.43 -18.00
N ASP A 89 18.73 4.48 -17.67
CA ASP A 89 18.79 4.99 -16.29
C ASP A 89 17.46 5.59 -15.86
N GLU A 90 16.68 6.15 -16.78
CA GLU A 90 15.31 6.62 -16.50
C GLU A 90 14.39 5.48 -16.05
N ARG A 91 14.46 4.32 -16.69
CA ARG A 91 13.67 3.14 -16.31
C ARG A 91 14.10 2.57 -14.96
N LYS A 92 15.39 2.60 -14.65
CA LYS A 92 15.90 2.23 -13.32
C LYS A 92 15.37 3.19 -12.24
N ALA A 93 15.42 4.49 -12.52
CA ALA A 93 14.92 5.51 -11.59
C ALA A 93 13.40 5.40 -11.39
N ALA A 94 12.63 5.18 -12.45
CA ALA A 94 11.19 4.97 -12.37
C ALA A 94 10.84 3.74 -11.52
N ALA A 95 11.52 2.61 -11.73
CA ALA A 95 11.31 1.40 -10.95
C ALA A 95 11.69 1.60 -9.47
N SER A 96 12.79 2.30 -9.18
CA SER A 96 13.18 2.62 -7.81
C SER A 96 12.15 3.50 -7.11
N ALA A 97 11.61 4.51 -7.79
CA ALA A 97 10.53 5.35 -7.27
C ALA A 97 9.25 4.55 -7.04
N ALA A 98 8.94 3.60 -7.93
CA ALA A 98 7.81 2.70 -7.79
C ALA A 98 7.94 1.76 -6.58
N GLU A 99 9.13 1.20 -6.35
CA GLU A 99 9.42 0.39 -5.17
C GLU A 99 9.30 1.19 -3.86
N ALA A 100 9.80 2.43 -3.85
CA ALA A 100 9.64 3.34 -2.71
C ALA A 100 8.17 3.65 -2.42
N ARG A 101 7.35 3.79 -3.46
CA ARG A 101 5.89 3.99 -3.30
C ARG A 101 5.21 2.76 -2.70
N LEU A 102 5.57 1.55 -3.13
CA LEU A 102 5.05 0.32 -2.53
C LEU A 102 5.49 0.16 -1.07
N GLU A 103 6.71 0.56 -0.76
CA GLU A 103 7.18 0.55 0.62
C GLU A 103 6.41 1.53 1.51
N ALA A 104 6.07 2.73 1.01
CA ALA A 104 5.20 3.67 1.69
C ALA A 104 3.79 3.08 1.95
N VAL A 105 3.26 2.30 1.01
CA VAL A 105 2.00 1.57 1.21
C VAL A 105 2.12 0.50 2.31
N ARG A 106 3.21 -0.27 2.33
CA ARG A 106 3.49 -1.26 3.39
C ARG A 106 3.56 -0.63 4.77
N LYS A 107 4.17 0.54 4.87
CA LYS A 107 4.29 1.32 6.13
C LYS A 107 3.01 2.07 6.51
N ALA A 108 1.94 1.93 5.73
CA ALA A 108 0.69 2.68 5.90
C ALA A 108 0.84 4.22 5.81
N GLU A 109 1.90 4.70 5.19
CA GLU A 109 2.14 6.12 4.92
C GLU A 109 1.33 6.63 3.72
N ALA A 110 1.03 5.72 2.77
CA ALA A 110 0.21 6.02 1.60
C ALA A 110 -1.13 5.28 1.68
N PRO A 111 -2.27 5.99 1.68
CA PRO A 111 -3.57 5.36 1.74
C PRO A 111 -3.92 4.70 0.39
N VAL A 112 -4.60 3.55 0.46
CA VAL A 112 -5.11 2.83 -0.70
C VAL A 112 -6.62 2.75 -0.61
N LEU A 113 -7.30 3.14 -1.69
CA LEU A 113 -8.76 3.06 -1.77
C LEU A 113 -9.20 1.62 -1.97
N ASP A 114 -10.32 1.24 -1.35
CA ASP A 114 -10.98 -0.04 -1.61
C ASP A 114 -11.68 -0.05 -2.98
N GLU A 115 -12.33 -1.16 -3.34
CA GLU A 115 -13.08 -1.26 -4.59
C GLU A 115 -14.20 -0.22 -4.73
N THR A 116 -14.72 0.27 -3.62
CA THR A 116 -15.80 1.28 -3.57
C THR A 116 -15.29 2.71 -3.56
N GLY A 117 -13.96 2.90 -3.54
CA GLY A 117 -13.32 4.21 -3.49
C GLY A 117 -13.28 4.83 -2.10
N LYS A 118 -13.44 4.02 -1.06
CA LYS A 118 -13.35 4.48 0.33
C LYS A 118 -11.94 4.30 0.86
N LEU A 119 -11.51 5.24 1.69
CA LEU A 119 -10.28 5.13 2.45
C LEU A 119 -10.42 4.07 3.55
N PRO A 120 -9.33 3.38 3.90
CA PRO A 120 -9.33 2.47 5.04
C PRO A 120 -9.71 3.25 6.30
N GLN A 121 -10.70 2.73 7.02
CA GLN A 121 -11.04 3.27 8.32
C GLN A 121 -9.95 2.85 9.30
N GLN A 122 -9.09 3.77 9.66
CA GLN A 122 -8.24 3.56 10.83
C GLN A 122 -9.17 3.44 12.04
N PRO A 123 -9.03 2.37 12.85
CA PRO A 123 -9.72 2.34 14.12
C PRO A 123 -9.35 3.62 14.85
N CYS A 124 -10.34 4.43 15.23
CA CYS A 124 -10.12 5.60 16.05
C CYS A 124 -9.31 5.13 17.25
N GLN A 125 -8.02 5.37 17.25
CA GLN A 125 -7.28 5.38 18.48
C GLN A 125 -7.85 6.56 19.25
N ARG A 126 -8.89 6.26 20.05
CA ARG A 126 -9.25 7.19 21.11
C ARG A 126 -7.94 7.38 21.86
N PRO A 127 -7.37 8.59 21.92
CA PRO A 127 -6.29 8.81 22.83
C PRO A 127 -6.81 8.28 24.16
N ALA A 128 -6.10 7.32 24.74
CA ALA A 128 -6.36 6.94 26.11
C ALA A 128 -6.11 8.23 26.88
N MET A 129 -7.17 8.98 27.11
CA MET A 129 -7.14 10.03 28.10
C MET A 129 -7.01 9.27 29.42
N VAL A 130 -5.77 8.97 29.75
CA VAL A 130 -5.39 8.78 31.13
C VAL A 130 -5.53 10.19 31.71
N ALA A 131 -6.74 10.56 32.03
CA ALA A 131 -6.96 11.68 32.93
C ALA A 131 -6.14 11.33 34.18
N PRO A 132 -5.11 12.10 34.54
CA PRO A 132 -4.49 11.91 35.84
C PRO A 132 -5.67 11.94 36.83
N ARG A 133 -5.80 10.91 37.65
CA ARG A 133 -6.76 10.92 38.74
C ARG A 133 -6.58 12.25 39.42
N PRO A 134 -7.62 13.08 39.57
CA PRO A 134 -7.49 14.32 40.26
C PRO A 134 -6.85 13.98 41.63
N ALA A 135 -5.78 14.69 41.98
CA ALA A 135 -5.07 14.49 43.22
C ALA A 135 -5.89 14.91 44.46
N TYR A 136 -7.19 15.02 44.27
CA TYR A 136 -8.17 15.02 45.36
C TYR A 136 -8.36 13.56 45.77
N GLY A 137 -7.25 12.95 46.17
CA GLY A 137 -7.32 11.74 46.94
C GLY A 137 -8.05 12.10 48.20
N ASN A 138 -9.19 11.48 48.35
CA ASN A 138 -9.86 11.45 49.63
C ASN A 138 -9.07 10.46 50.48
N ASP A 139 -7.83 10.87 50.84
CA ASP A 139 -6.87 10.08 51.62
C ASP A 139 -7.24 10.14 53.10
N GLY A 140 -8.49 10.42 53.43
CA GLY A 140 -8.94 10.38 54.81
C GLY A 140 -8.31 11.41 55.73
N ILE A 141 -7.51 12.34 55.18
CA ILE A 141 -7.01 13.47 55.95
C ILE A 141 -8.15 14.49 56.01
N GLY A 142 -9.00 14.25 56.99
CA GLY A 142 -10.12 15.10 57.25
C GLY A 142 -9.64 16.49 57.59
N TRP A 143 -10.05 17.44 56.80
CA TRP A 143 -10.07 18.86 57.12
C TRP A 143 -11.31 19.19 57.99
N TYR A 144 -11.73 18.27 58.86
CA TYR A 144 -12.71 18.55 59.84
C TYR A 144 -11.97 18.96 61.10
N PRO A 145 -12.02 20.24 61.54
CA PRO A 145 -11.51 20.62 62.84
C PRO A 145 -12.30 19.80 63.90
N THR A 146 -11.57 19.03 64.66
CA THR A 146 -12.14 18.33 65.80
C THR A 146 -12.82 19.37 66.70
N PRO A 147 -14.09 19.22 67.08
CA PRO A 147 -14.71 20.12 68.02
C PRO A 147 -14.00 19.97 69.37
N THR A 148 -13.35 21.03 69.80
CA THR A 148 -12.80 21.12 71.15
C THR A 148 -13.97 21.19 72.11
N HIS A 149 -14.18 20.07 72.78
CA HIS A 149 -15.06 20.10 73.98
C HIS A 149 -14.32 20.82 75.08
N HIS A 150 -14.70 22.05 75.33
CA HIS A 150 -14.43 22.69 76.60
C HIS A 150 -15.43 22.17 77.65
N VAL A 151 -14.90 21.53 78.64
CA VAL A 151 -15.57 21.24 79.90
C VAL A 151 -15.64 22.46 80.74
#